data_849e4c08f18fb9d5194268cbc1ef0858
#
_entry.id   849e4c08f18fb9d5194268cbc1ef0858
#
_cell.length_a   1.000
_cell.length_b   1.000
_cell.length_c   1.000
_cell.angle_alpha   90.00
_cell.angle_beta   90.00
_cell.angle_gamma   90.00
#
_symmetry.space_group_name_H-M   'P 1'
#
loop_
_entity.id
_entity.type
_entity.pdbx_description
1 polymer ?
#
loop_
_entity_poly.entity_id
_entity_poly.type
_entity_poly.pdbx_seq_one_letter_code
_entity_poly.pdbx_strand_id
1 'polypeptide(L)'
;TTLEPIVSKEGSAAVILKYWDRKYHRTADLVVIEGPKAGGHLGFSREQLEEYAEYDDKEYTEKSYDDEVKKIMAVVRKYSEKYGCSIPVVLAGGIYDRAAAKHAFSLGVDGIQVATRFVTTEECDADIRYKEAYIRANKEDIQIVKSPVGMPGRAIMNPFMERVMAGERISPKKCLLCMKGCKPSEIPYCITESLLHAAKGETDEALLFCGADAWRAEKIETV
;
A
#
# COMPACT_ATOMS: atom_id res chain seq x y z
N THR A 1 -8.28 -20.24 11.00
CA THR A 1 -8.05 -19.06 10.13
C THR A 1 -7.04 -18.15 10.79
N THR A 2 -5.97 -17.78 10.12
CA THR A 2 -4.97 -16.81 10.54
C THR A 2 -5.54 -15.39 10.41
N LEU A 3 -5.29 -14.53 11.40
CA LEU A 3 -5.74 -13.15 11.43
C LEU A 3 -4.52 -12.22 11.33
N GLU A 4 -4.42 -11.53 10.20
CA GLU A 4 -3.30 -10.64 9.86
C GLU A 4 -3.82 -9.25 9.49
N PRO A 5 -4.17 -8.40 10.48
CA PRO A 5 -4.64 -7.05 10.20
C PRO A 5 -3.52 -6.19 9.66
N ILE A 6 -3.86 -5.35 8.67
CA ILE A 6 -3.00 -4.28 8.18
C ILE A 6 -3.45 -2.98 8.85
N VAL A 7 -2.52 -2.27 9.46
CA VAL A 7 -2.79 -1.03 10.19
C VAL A 7 -1.75 0.04 9.82
N SER A 8 -2.19 1.28 9.78
CA SER A 8 -1.30 2.42 9.47
C SER A 8 -1.13 3.39 10.65
N LYS A 9 -1.89 3.18 11.73
CA LYS A 9 -1.91 4.08 12.89
C LYS A 9 -2.14 3.32 14.19
N GLU A 10 -1.59 3.87 15.30
CA GLU A 10 -1.81 3.35 16.66
C GLU A 10 -3.29 3.16 16.97
N GLY A 11 -4.11 4.16 16.64
CA GLY A 11 -5.56 4.11 16.87
C GLY A 11 -6.23 2.96 16.14
N SER A 12 -5.83 2.64 14.89
CA SER A 12 -6.37 1.52 14.12
C SER A 12 -6.00 0.18 14.76
N ALA A 13 -4.75 0.01 15.16
CA ALA A 13 -4.29 -1.18 15.86
C ALA A 13 -5.05 -1.38 17.17
N ALA A 14 -5.19 -0.32 17.97
CA ALA A 14 -5.90 -0.37 19.24
C ALA A 14 -7.38 -0.75 19.07
N VAL A 15 -8.07 -0.17 18.06
CA VAL A 15 -9.49 -0.46 17.80
C VAL A 15 -9.69 -1.92 17.37
N ILE A 16 -8.90 -2.41 16.41
CA ILE A 16 -9.04 -3.76 15.87
C ILE A 16 -8.76 -4.80 16.96
N LEU A 17 -7.63 -4.69 17.65
CA LEU A 17 -7.23 -5.65 18.68
C LEU A 17 -8.20 -5.62 19.87
N LYS A 18 -8.66 -4.45 20.30
CA LYS A 18 -9.68 -4.31 21.35
C LYS A 18 -11.02 -4.92 20.96
N TYR A 19 -11.43 -4.74 19.68
CA TYR A 19 -12.67 -5.30 19.20
C TYR A 19 -12.63 -6.84 19.19
N TRP A 20 -11.55 -7.42 18.68
CA TRP A 20 -11.39 -8.87 18.65
C TRP A 20 -11.27 -9.48 20.06
N ASP A 21 -10.52 -8.82 20.92
CA ASP A 21 -10.41 -9.21 22.34
C ASP A 21 -11.78 -9.26 23.02
N ARG A 22 -12.57 -8.18 22.91
CA ARG A 22 -13.87 -8.07 23.60
C ARG A 22 -14.94 -9.00 23.04
N LYS A 23 -14.99 -9.11 21.69
CA LYS A 23 -16.08 -9.82 21.04
C LYS A 23 -15.79 -11.31 20.81
N TYR A 24 -14.54 -11.63 20.55
CA TYR A 24 -14.16 -12.99 20.13
C TYR A 24 -13.16 -13.65 21.08
N HIS A 25 -12.73 -12.97 22.15
CA HIS A 25 -11.70 -13.44 23.07
C HIS A 25 -10.44 -13.94 22.35
N ARG A 26 -10.02 -13.21 21.33
CA ARG A 26 -8.93 -13.55 20.42
C ARG A 26 -8.11 -12.32 20.07
N THR A 27 -6.83 -12.52 19.71
CA THR A 27 -5.94 -11.48 19.18
C THR A 27 -5.49 -11.81 17.75
N ALA A 28 -4.65 -10.95 17.15
CA ALA A 28 -4.01 -11.20 15.88
C ALA A 28 -2.97 -12.31 15.98
N ASP A 29 -2.73 -13.01 14.89
CA ASP A 29 -1.65 -13.98 14.74
C ASP A 29 -0.37 -13.29 14.22
N LEU A 30 -0.52 -12.17 13.49
CA LEU A 30 0.53 -11.29 12.99
C LEU A 30 -0.07 -9.91 12.76
N VAL A 31 0.70 -8.84 12.81
CA VAL A 31 0.27 -7.48 12.46
C VAL A 31 1.18 -6.90 11.38
N VAL A 32 0.59 -6.43 10.28
CA VAL A 32 1.32 -5.67 9.26
C VAL A 32 1.12 -4.17 9.51
N ILE A 33 2.22 -3.44 9.64
CA ILE A 33 2.23 -1.97 9.70
C ILE A 33 2.48 -1.46 8.29
N GLU A 34 1.50 -0.75 7.72
CA GLU A 34 1.63 -0.15 6.41
C GLU A 34 2.00 1.32 6.53
N GLY A 35 3.21 1.66 6.12
CA GLY A 35 3.74 3.03 6.14
C GLY A 35 3.21 3.91 4.99
N PRO A 36 3.44 5.24 5.08
CA PRO A 36 2.92 6.21 4.11
C PRO A 36 3.52 6.06 2.71
N LYS A 37 4.64 5.36 2.54
CA LYS A 37 5.28 5.05 1.25
C LYS A 37 4.77 3.77 0.57
N ALA A 38 3.76 3.12 1.15
CA ALA A 38 3.16 1.92 0.56
C ALA A 38 2.49 2.21 -0.79
N GLY A 39 2.20 1.15 -1.52
CA GLY A 39 1.47 1.18 -2.78
C GLY A 39 0.02 0.76 -2.63
N GLY A 40 -0.78 0.95 -3.68
CA GLY A 40 -2.19 0.63 -3.66
C GLY A 40 -3.00 1.58 -2.77
N HIS A 41 -4.05 1.08 -2.15
CA HIS A 41 -4.87 1.88 -1.23
C HIS A 41 -4.12 2.13 0.07
N LEU A 42 -4.19 3.37 0.56
CA LEU A 42 -3.45 3.81 1.72
C LEU A 42 -4.37 4.06 2.91
N GLY A 43 -3.96 3.61 4.09
CA GLY A 43 -4.68 3.81 5.36
C GLY A 43 -4.50 5.21 5.97
N PHE A 44 -4.24 6.21 5.14
CA PHE A 44 -4.00 7.61 5.49
C PHE A 44 -4.99 8.52 4.77
N SER A 45 -5.28 9.70 5.33
CA SER A 45 -5.91 10.77 4.56
C SER A 45 -4.89 11.44 3.63
N ARG A 46 -5.37 12.26 2.67
CA ARG A 46 -4.49 13.00 1.76
C ARG A 46 -3.60 13.96 2.51
N GLU A 47 -4.16 14.69 3.47
CA GLU A 47 -3.44 15.65 4.32
C GLU A 47 -2.34 14.96 5.14
N GLN A 48 -2.62 13.76 5.64
CA GLN A 48 -1.61 12.97 6.36
C GLN A 48 -0.48 12.50 5.45
N LEU A 49 -0.79 12.13 4.20
CA LEU A 49 0.24 11.75 3.23
C LEU A 49 1.11 12.94 2.84
N GLU A 50 0.53 14.12 2.71
CA GLU A 50 1.26 15.37 2.44
C GLU A 50 2.19 15.73 3.61
N GLU A 51 1.74 15.55 4.85
CA GLU A 51 2.57 15.74 6.05
C GLU A 51 3.82 14.84 6.03
N TYR A 52 3.67 13.56 5.68
CA TYR A 52 4.81 12.65 5.57
C TYR A 52 5.69 12.92 4.34
N ALA A 53 5.15 13.46 3.25
CA ALA A 53 5.92 13.81 2.06
C ALA A 53 6.87 15.00 2.31
N GLU A 54 6.46 15.99 3.09
CA GLU A 54 7.30 17.13 3.46
C GLU A 54 8.55 16.73 4.27
N TYR A 55 8.49 15.59 4.97
CA TYR A 55 9.62 15.06 5.74
C TYR A 55 10.56 14.16 4.94
N ASP A 56 10.17 13.76 3.74
CA ASP A 56 10.90 12.78 2.94
C ASP A 56 12.15 13.35 2.24
N ASP A 57 12.19 14.67 1.99
CA ASP A 57 13.34 15.35 1.37
C ASP A 57 14.41 15.80 2.38
N LYS A 58 14.21 15.55 3.66
CA LYS A 58 15.17 15.85 4.71
C LYS A 58 15.64 14.55 5.36
N GLU A 59 16.95 14.40 5.50
CA GLU A 59 17.58 13.33 6.28
C GLU A 59 16.74 12.96 7.51
N TYR A 60 16.56 11.64 7.75
CA TYR A 60 15.80 11.05 8.84
C TYR A 60 15.74 11.94 10.09
N THR A 61 14.76 12.83 10.16
CA THR A 61 14.52 13.65 11.33
C THR A 61 13.56 12.93 12.26
N GLU A 62 13.57 13.29 13.56
CA GLU A 62 12.79 12.67 14.64
C GLU A 62 11.26 12.62 14.42
N LYS A 63 10.74 13.20 13.34
CA LYS A 63 9.33 13.19 12.94
C LYS A 63 9.01 12.17 11.85
N SER A 64 9.88 11.19 11.61
CA SER A 64 9.61 10.10 10.69
C SER A 64 8.44 9.24 11.17
N TYR A 65 7.92 8.38 10.29
CA TYR A 65 6.89 7.41 10.63
C TYR A 65 7.32 6.38 11.71
N ASP A 66 8.59 6.35 12.06
CA ASP A 66 9.20 5.48 13.05
C ASP A 66 8.53 5.57 14.44
N ASP A 67 8.15 6.77 14.86
CA ASP A 67 7.45 6.94 16.13
C ASP A 67 6.05 6.30 16.12
N GLU A 68 5.37 6.36 14.99
CA GLU A 68 4.07 5.69 14.84
C GLU A 68 4.26 4.16 14.83
N VAL A 69 5.29 3.64 14.16
CA VAL A 69 5.67 2.22 14.21
C VAL A 69 5.87 1.76 15.66
N LYS A 70 6.67 2.49 16.45
CA LYS A 70 6.93 2.17 17.87
C LYS A 70 5.64 2.18 18.71
N LYS A 71 4.72 3.13 18.47
CA LYS A 71 3.42 3.19 19.16
C LYS A 71 2.55 1.99 18.82
N ILE A 72 2.47 1.62 17.52
CA ILE A 72 1.73 0.42 17.09
C ILE A 72 2.31 -0.84 17.73
N MET A 73 3.63 -1.00 17.72
CA MET A 73 4.31 -2.12 18.37
C MET A 73 4.01 -2.20 19.86
N ALA A 74 3.94 -1.05 20.56
CA ALA A 74 3.57 -1.01 21.97
C ALA A 74 2.13 -1.48 22.22
N VAL A 75 1.21 -1.14 21.31
CA VAL A 75 -0.17 -1.67 21.37
C VAL A 75 -0.18 -3.19 21.16
N VAL A 76 0.53 -3.69 20.16
CA VAL A 76 0.61 -5.13 19.86
C VAL A 76 1.18 -5.91 21.05
N ARG A 77 2.26 -5.39 21.66
CA ARG A 77 2.90 -6.01 22.84
C ARG A 77 1.92 -6.23 24.00
N LYS A 78 1.03 -5.27 24.29
CA LYS A 78 0.01 -5.42 25.34
C LYS A 78 -0.89 -6.64 25.11
N TYR A 79 -1.23 -6.93 23.86
CA TYR A 79 -2.08 -8.09 23.54
C TYR A 79 -1.27 -9.39 23.49
N SER A 80 -0.01 -9.32 23.04
CA SER A 80 0.93 -10.43 23.13
C SER A 80 1.09 -10.89 24.59
N GLU A 81 1.33 -9.97 25.51
CA GLU A 81 1.41 -10.23 26.95
C GLU A 81 0.09 -10.77 27.52
N LYS A 82 -1.05 -10.12 27.17
CA LYS A 82 -2.37 -10.52 27.65
C LYS A 82 -2.73 -11.96 27.28
N TYR A 83 -2.38 -12.38 26.04
CA TYR A 83 -2.71 -13.69 25.52
C TYR A 83 -1.59 -14.74 25.71
N GLY A 84 -0.43 -14.32 26.23
CA GLY A 84 0.72 -15.20 26.43
C GLY A 84 1.24 -15.82 25.14
N CYS A 85 1.14 -15.10 24.02
CA CYS A 85 1.58 -15.55 22.70
C CYS A 85 2.42 -14.49 22.00
N SER A 86 3.30 -14.90 21.08
CA SER A 86 4.01 -13.97 20.19
C SER A 86 3.05 -13.49 19.10
N ILE A 87 3.04 -12.18 18.86
CA ILE A 87 2.36 -11.54 17.73
C ILE A 87 3.44 -10.83 16.92
N PRO A 88 4.00 -11.49 15.87
CA PRO A 88 5.00 -10.88 15.02
C PRO A 88 4.49 -9.59 14.38
N VAL A 89 5.38 -8.62 14.22
CA VAL A 89 5.09 -7.34 13.55
C VAL A 89 5.91 -7.23 12.28
N VAL A 90 5.25 -6.96 11.18
CA VAL A 90 5.85 -6.79 9.84
C VAL A 90 5.67 -5.35 9.39
N LEU A 91 6.75 -4.70 8.93
CA LEU A 91 6.70 -3.35 8.37
C LEU A 91 6.63 -3.41 6.84
N ALA A 92 5.70 -2.64 6.25
CA ALA A 92 5.49 -2.49 4.83
C ALA A 92 5.56 -1.02 4.39
N GLY A 93 5.91 -0.78 3.13
CA GLY A 93 5.94 0.54 2.52
C GLY A 93 7.30 1.23 2.58
N GLY A 94 7.83 1.62 1.42
CA GLY A 94 9.12 2.31 1.30
C GLY A 94 10.35 1.43 1.50
N ILE A 95 10.21 0.10 1.54
CA ILE A 95 11.33 -0.82 1.68
C ILE A 95 11.74 -1.30 0.30
N TYR A 96 12.71 -0.61 -0.29
CA TYR A 96 13.16 -0.89 -1.66
C TYR A 96 14.57 -1.50 -1.72
N ASP A 97 15.40 -1.23 -0.73
CA ASP A 97 16.79 -1.65 -0.70
C ASP A 97 17.23 -2.17 0.69
N ARG A 98 18.49 -2.62 0.75
CA ARG A 98 19.08 -3.15 1.99
C ARG A 98 19.16 -2.12 3.12
N ALA A 99 19.34 -0.84 2.81
CA ALA A 99 19.43 0.22 3.82
C ALA A 99 18.06 0.41 4.49
N ALA A 100 16.98 0.52 3.70
CA ALA A 100 15.61 0.60 4.20
C ALA A 100 15.21 -0.66 4.99
N ALA A 101 15.62 -1.86 4.54
CA ALA A 101 15.38 -3.10 5.27
C ALA A 101 16.11 -3.12 6.63
N LYS A 102 17.39 -2.71 6.68
CA LYS A 102 18.15 -2.61 7.93
C LYS A 102 17.53 -1.60 8.89
N HIS A 103 17.08 -0.45 8.37
CA HIS A 103 16.37 0.56 9.17
C HIS A 103 15.10 -0.04 9.78
N ALA A 104 14.25 -0.71 8.98
CA ALA A 104 13.05 -1.37 9.46
C ALA A 104 13.35 -2.33 10.63
N PHE A 105 14.32 -3.23 10.47
CA PHE A 105 14.71 -4.13 11.55
C PHE A 105 15.30 -3.42 12.77
N SER A 106 15.94 -2.27 12.60
CA SER A 106 16.46 -1.47 13.72
C SER A 106 15.35 -0.90 14.61
N LEU A 107 14.13 -0.76 14.08
CA LEU A 107 12.95 -0.36 14.87
C LEU A 107 12.41 -1.51 15.74
N GLY A 108 12.89 -2.74 15.52
CA GLY A 108 12.51 -3.91 16.29
C GLY A 108 11.34 -4.71 15.72
N VAL A 109 11.00 -4.52 14.43
CA VAL A 109 10.01 -5.36 13.75
C VAL A 109 10.58 -6.74 13.45
N ASP A 110 9.71 -7.75 13.37
CA ASP A 110 10.08 -9.15 13.15
C ASP A 110 10.26 -9.49 11.67
N GLY A 111 9.68 -8.69 10.78
CA GLY A 111 9.75 -8.91 9.34
C GLY A 111 9.46 -7.66 8.53
N ILE A 112 9.63 -7.80 7.21
CA ILE A 112 9.31 -6.76 6.23
C ILE A 112 8.42 -7.33 5.12
N GLN A 113 7.51 -6.49 4.59
CA GLN A 113 6.70 -6.81 3.42
C GLN A 113 7.13 -5.92 2.26
N VAL A 114 7.51 -6.55 1.16
CA VAL A 114 8.02 -5.88 -0.05
C VAL A 114 7.23 -6.36 -1.27
N ALA A 115 6.76 -5.46 -2.10
CA ALA A 115 6.05 -5.78 -3.34
C ALA A 115 6.66 -5.07 -4.55
N THR A 116 6.72 -3.74 -4.54
CA THR A 116 7.13 -2.91 -5.68
C THR A 116 8.49 -3.32 -6.26
N ARG A 117 9.46 -3.65 -5.40
CA ARG A 117 10.81 -4.08 -5.83
C ARG A 117 10.79 -5.37 -6.64
N PHE A 118 9.83 -6.27 -6.37
CA PHE A 118 9.72 -7.55 -7.05
C PHE A 118 8.87 -7.51 -8.33
N VAL A 119 8.17 -6.41 -8.62
CA VAL A 119 7.37 -6.29 -9.85
C VAL A 119 8.26 -6.36 -11.09
N THR A 120 9.44 -5.73 -11.05
CA THR A 120 10.39 -5.69 -12.17
C THR A 120 11.42 -6.83 -12.08
N THR A 121 10.98 -8.03 -11.74
CA THR A 121 11.81 -9.22 -11.72
C THR A 121 11.39 -10.23 -12.80
N GLU A 122 12.29 -11.10 -13.20
CA GLU A 122 11.99 -12.18 -14.14
C GLU A 122 10.95 -13.14 -13.55
N GLU A 123 11.02 -13.38 -12.23
CA GLU A 123 10.16 -14.30 -11.49
C GLU A 123 8.72 -13.77 -11.30
N CYS A 124 8.50 -12.47 -11.45
CA CYS A 124 7.15 -11.91 -11.44
C CYS A 124 6.41 -12.32 -12.71
N ASP A 125 5.21 -12.88 -12.57
CA ASP A 125 4.35 -13.33 -13.67
C ASP A 125 3.51 -12.23 -14.32
N ALA A 126 3.69 -10.96 -13.92
CA ALA A 126 3.05 -9.83 -14.57
C ALA A 126 3.45 -9.71 -16.06
N ASP A 127 2.52 -9.25 -16.90
CA ASP A 127 2.80 -8.95 -18.31
C ASP A 127 4.02 -8.03 -18.44
N ILE A 128 4.86 -8.27 -19.47
CA ILE A 128 6.08 -7.50 -19.67
C ILE A 128 5.82 -6.00 -19.77
N ARG A 129 4.72 -5.57 -20.38
CA ARG A 129 4.34 -4.16 -20.52
C ARG A 129 4.04 -3.51 -19.17
N TYR A 130 3.50 -4.28 -18.20
CA TYR A 130 3.31 -3.82 -16.83
C TYR A 130 4.65 -3.51 -16.15
N LYS A 131 5.63 -4.44 -16.26
CA LYS A 131 7.00 -4.25 -15.75
C LYS A 131 7.70 -3.05 -16.39
N GLU A 132 7.56 -2.91 -17.71
CA GLU A 132 8.13 -1.78 -18.45
C GLU A 132 7.50 -0.44 -18.07
N ALA A 133 6.24 -0.41 -17.66
CA ALA A 133 5.61 0.81 -17.16
C ALA A 133 6.28 1.31 -15.87
N TYR A 134 6.71 0.40 -14.99
CA TYR A 134 7.50 0.76 -13.80
C TYR A 134 8.88 1.31 -14.18
N ILE A 135 9.58 0.67 -15.15
CA ILE A 135 10.91 1.07 -15.59
C ILE A 135 10.89 2.45 -16.27
N ARG A 136 9.79 2.78 -16.98
CA ARG A 136 9.63 4.07 -17.63
C ARG A 136 9.20 5.19 -16.70
N ALA A 137 8.65 4.86 -15.53
CA ALA A 137 8.12 5.85 -14.59
C ALA A 137 9.24 6.67 -13.94
N ASN A 138 9.09 7.98 -13.92
CA ASN A 138 9.91 8.89 -13.15
C ASN A 138 9.30 9.12 -11.75
N LYS A 139 10.03 9.80 -10.87
CA LYS A 139 9.57 10.10 -9.50
C LYS A 139 8.25 10.90 -9.52
N GLU A 140 8.12 11.83 -10.44
CA GLU A 140 6.97 12.73 -10.62
C GLU A 140 5.72 11.98 -11.11
N ASP A 141 5.90 10.83 -11.75
CA ASP A 141 4.79 9.99 -12.23
C ASP A 141 4.16 9.18 -11.10
N ILE A 142 4.83 9.05 -9.95
CA ILE A 142 4.31 8.33 -8.79
C ILE A 142 3.46 9.27 -7.94
N GLN A 143 2.13 9.14 -8.05
CA GLN A 143 1.21 10.10 -7.44
C GLN A 143 0.12 9.45 -6.58
N ILE A 144 -0.46 10.27 -5.69
CA ILE A 144 -1.66 9.89 -4.95
C ILE A 144 -2.88 10.14 -5.81
N VAL A 145 -3.55 9.08 -6.20
CA VAL A 145 -4.67 9.07 -7.12
C VAL A 145 -6.00 8.87 -6.39
N LYS A 146 -7.08 9.30 -7.03
CA LYS A 146 -8.45 9.07 -6.56
C LYS A 146 -8.88 7.64 -6.90
N SER A 147 -9.31 6.90 -5.87
CA SER A 147 -9.88 5.57 -6.06
C SER A 147 -11.41 5.59 -5.89
N PRO A 148 -12.15 4.80 -6.68
CA PRO A 148 -13.60 4.69 -6.56
C PRO A 148 -14.08 4.04 -5.26
N VAL A 149 -13.19 3.45 -4.48
CA VAL A 149 -13.52 2.83 -3.18
C VAL A 149 -13.40 3.80 -2.00
N GLY A 150 -13.12 5.09 -2.25
CA GLY A 150 -13.12 6.13 -1.23
C GLY A 150 -11.84 6.29 -0.42
N MET A 151 -10.80 5.51 -0.73
CA MET A 151 -9.47 5.63 -0.13
C MET A 151 -8.49 6.27 -1.13
N PRO A 152 -7.51 7.09 -0.70
CA PRO A 152 -6.44 7.48 -1.59
C PRO A 152 -5.63 6.25 -1.99
N GLY A 153 -5.12 6.24 -3.22
CA GLY A 153 -4.24 5.17 -3.71
C GLY A 153 -2.95 5.77 -4.26
N ARG A 154 -1.86 5.00 -4.26
CA ARG A 154 -0.64 5.41 -4.96
C ARG A 154 -0.47 4.59 -6.21
N ALA A 155 -0.28 5.27 -7.35
CA ALA A 155 -0.18 4.66 -8.66
C ALA A 155 0.78 5.44 -9.57
N ILE A 156 1.20 4.80 -10.65
CA ILE A 156 1.88 5.45 -11.77
C ILE A 156 0.86 6.25 -12.56
N MET A 157 1.15 7.53 -12.82
CA MET A 157 0.39 8.34 -13.76
C MET A 157 0.61 7.82 -15.18
N ASN A 158 -0.48 7.52 -15.85
CA ASN A 158 -0.55 7.04 -17.22
C ASN A 158 -1.74 7.72 -17.92
N PRO A 159 -1.94 7.56 -19.22
CA PRO A 159 -3.04 8.22 -19.94
C PRO A 159 -4.42 7.97 -19.31
N PHE A 160 -4.67 6.77 -18.76
CA PHE A 160 -5.92 6.46 -18.05
C PHE A 160 -6.09 7.34 -16.79
N MET A 161 -5.06 7.40 -15.93
CA MET A 161 -5.15 8.17 -14.69
C MET A 161 -5.16 9.67 -14.93
N GLU A 162 -4.46 10.17 -15.95
CA GLU A 162 -4.52 11.58 -16.36
C GLU A 162 -5.96 11.99 -16.69
N ARG A 163 -6.68 11.20 -17.48
CA ARG A 163 -8.09 11.42 -17.81
C ARG A 163 -8.97 11.42 -16.56
N VAL A 164 -8.78 10.44 -15.68
CA VAL A 164 -9.52 10.34 -14.40
C VAL A 164 -9.25 11.55 -13.50
N MET A 165 -7.99 11.96 -13.36
CA MET A 165 -7.61 13.09 -12.51
C MET A 165 -8.05 14.44 -13.11
N ALA A 166 -8.19 14.54 -14.43
CA ALA A 166 -8.82 15.67 -15.12
C ALA A 166 -10.36 15.71 -14.96
N GLY A 167 -10.94 14.71 -14.29
CA GLY A 167 -12.37 14.67 -14.00
C GLY A 167 -13.19 13.88 -15.01
N GLU A 168 -12.56 13.20 -15.96
CA GLU A 168 -13.27 12.32 -16.90
C GLU A 168 -13.84 11.12 -16.14
N ARG A 169 -15.06 10.76 -16.47
CA ARG A 169 -15.69 9.54 -15.98
C ARG A 169 -15.61 8.45 -17.04
N ILE A 170 -14.88 7.39 -16.72
CA ILE A 170 -14.68 6.23 -17.59
C ILE A 170 -15.63 5.12 -17.14
N SER A 171 -16.76 5.00 -17.85
CA SER A 171 -17.77 3.98 -17.54
C SER A 171 -17.25 2.57 -17.86
N PRO A 172 -17.53 1.56 -17.01
CA PRO A 172 -17.15 0.18 -17.31
C PRO A 172 -17.87 -0.33 -18.56
N LYS A 173 -17.16 -1.07 -19.40
CA LYS A 173 -17.74 -1.76 -20.56
C LYS A 173 -18.77 -2.81 -20.14
N LYS A 174 -18.49 -3.50 -19.02
CA LYS A 174 -19.39 -4.51 -18.44
C LYS A 174 -19.27 -4.50 -16.92
N CYS A 175 -20.38 -4.27 -16.22
CA CYS A 175 -20.42 -4.40 -14.78
C CYS A 175 -20.43 -5.87 -14.36
N LEU A 176 -19.47 -6.28 -13.54
CA LEU A 176 -19.33 -7.65 -13.02
C LEU A 176 -20.04 -7.86 -11.67
N LEU A 177 -20.72 -6.84 -11.14
CA LEU A 177 -21.38 -6.85 -9.82
C LEU A 177 -20.46 -7.30 -8.68
N CYS A 178 -19.18 -6.98 -8.78
CA CYS A 178 -18.11 -7.46 -7.89
C CYS A 178 -18.13 -6.84 -6.50
N MET A 179 -18.81 -5.71 -6.32
CA MET A 179 -18.83 -4.98 -5.04
C MET A 179 -20.24 -4.53 -4.69
N LYS A 180 -20.70 -4.94 -3.49
CA LYS A 180 -22.01 -4.54 -2.95
C LYS A 180 -22.04 -3.03 -2.70
N GLY A 181 -23.07 -2.36 -3.19
CA GLY A 181 -23.25 -0.91 -3.02
C GLY A 181 -22.48 -0.05 -4.03
N CYS A 182 -21.69 -0.64 -4.93
CA CYS A 182 -21.11 0.09 -6.05
C CYS A 182 -22.22 0.54 -7.00
N LYS A 183 -22.15 1.81 -7.40
CA LYS A 183 -23.04 2.40 -8.37
C LYS A 183 -22.25 2.76 -9.64
N PRO A 184 -22.25 1.91 -10.68
CA PRO A 184 -21.45 2.09 -11.89
C PRO A 184 -21.67 3.44 -12.58
N SER A 185 -22.85 4.06 -12.38
CA SER A 185 -23.16 5.38 -12.91
C SER A 185 -22.55 6.56 -12.16
N GLU A 186 -22.07 6.36 -10.94
CA GLU A 186 -21.56 7.41 -10.05
C GLU A 186 -20.04 7.37 -9.84
N ILE A 187 -19.41 6.20 -10.04
CA ILE A 187 -17.95 6.04 -9.86
C ILE A 187 -17.16 6.69 -11.00
N PRO A 188 -15.94 7.22 -10.73
CA PRO A 188 -15.09 7.79 -11.77
C PRO A 188 -14.63 6.75 -12.79
N TYR A 189 -14.39 5.52 -12.36
CA TYR A 189 -14.03 4.37 -13.18
C TYR A 189 -14.29 3.05 -12.45
N CYS A 190 -14.31 1.94 -13.16
CA CYS A 190 -14.42 0.61 -12.55
C CYS A 190 -13.05 0.09 -12.13
N ILE A 191 -12.80 -0.04 -10.81
CA ILE A 191 -11.51 -0.49 -10.31
C ILE A 191 -11.19 -1.92 -10.75
N THR A 192 -12.17 -2.82 -10.76
CA THR A 192 -11.97 -4.21 -11.20
C THR A 192 -11.55 -4.28 -12.67
N GLU A 193 -12.21 -3.50 -13.55
CA GLU A 193 -11.85 -3.46 -14.97
C GLU A 193 -10.45 -2.90 -15.18
N SER A 194 -10.11 -1.79 -14.51
CA SER A 194 -8.78 -1.18 -14.63
C SER A 194 -7.64 -2.07 -14.09
N LEU A 195 -7.90 -2.89 -13.06
CA LEU A 195 -6.94 -3.89 -12.57
C LEU A 195 -6.82 -5.09 -13.52
N LEU A 196 -7.91 -5.48 -14.19
CA LEU A 196 -7.86 -6.51 -15.25
C LEU A 196 -7.06 -6.03 -16.47
N HIS A 197 -7.18 -4.77 -16.85
CA HIS A 197 -6.33 -4.17 -17.89
C HIS A 197 -4.85 -4.21 -17.47
N ALA A 198 -4.55 -3.88 -16.22
CA ALA A 198 -3.19 -3.98 -15.68
C ALA A 198 -2.63 -5.41 -15.82
N ALA A 199 -3.39 -6.41 -15.38
CA ALA A 199 -2.98 -7.83 -15.49
C ALA A 199 -2.73 -8.30 -16.92
N LYS A 200 -3.41 -7.68 -17.90
CA LYS A 200 -3.23 -7.97 -19.34
C LYS A 200 -2.12 -7.13 -20.00
N GLY A 201 -1.46 -6.25 -19.26
CA GLY A 201 -0.49 -5.32 -19.82
C GLY A 201 -1.07 -4.22 -20.71
N GLU A 202 -2.36 -3.94 -20.60
CA GLU A 202 -3.06 -2.86 -21.31
C GLU A 202 -2.89 -1.55 -20.52
N THR A 203 -1.62 -1.10 -20.40
CA THR A 203 -1.19 -0.08 -19.43
C THR A 203 -1.84 1.28 -19.60
N ASP A 204 -2.29 1.64 -20.81
CA ASP A 204 -2.93 2.93 -21.09
C ASP A 204 -4.40 3.01 -20.65
N GLU A 205 -5.00 1.88 -20.28
CA GLU A 205 -6.36 1.76 -19.76
C GLU A 205 -6.38 1.18 -18.33
N ALA A 206 -5.22 1.09 -17.69
CA ALA A 206 -5.01 0.38 -16.45
C ALA A 206 -4.78 1.29 -15.24
N LEU A 207 -5.18 0.81 -14.06
CA LEU A 207 -4.71 1.35 -12.79
C LEU A 207 -3.44 0.59 -12.38
N LEU A 208 -2.31 1.28 -12.40
CA LEU A 208 -0.99 0.73 -12.08
C LEU A 208 -0.59 1.11 -10.65
N PHE A 209 -1.09 0.39 -9.67
CA PHE A 209 -0.73 0.61 -8.26
C PHE A 209 0.75 0.31 -8.01
N CYS A 210 1.42 1.19 -7.27
CA CYS A 210 2.84 1.04 -6.94
C CYS A 210 3.19 1.73 -5.61
N GLY A 211 4.31 1.35 -4.98
CA GLY A 211 4.88 2.07 -3.85
C GLY A 211 5.59 3.36 -4.28
N ALA A 212 5.94 4.21 -3.31
CA ALA A 212 6.57 5.50 -3.55
C ALA A 212 7.92 5.40 -4.29
N ASP A 213 8.63 4.29 -4.12
CA ASP A 213 9.95 4.05 -4.71
C ASP A 213 9.91 3.28 -6.06
N ALA A 214 8.74 3.15 -6.70
CA ALA A 214 8.60 2.40 -7.97
C ALA A 214 9.48 2.97 -9.10
N TRP A 215 9.67 4.28 -9.14
CA TRP A 215 10.52 4.99 -10.10
C TRP A 215 11.99 4.60 -10.07
N ARG A 216 12.45 3.90 -9.01
CA ARG A 216 13.84 3.42 -8.87
C ARG A 216 14.13 2.16 -9.68
N ALA A 217 13.11 1.58 -10.33
CA ALA A 217 13.28 0.42 -11.19
C ALA A 217 13.91 0.84 -12.53
N GLU A 218 15.11 0.37 -12.82
CA GLU A 218 15.86 0.72 -14.04
C GLU A 218 15.81 -0.39 -15.10
N LYS A 219 15.62 -1.63 -14.70
CA LYS A 219 15.62 -2.81 -15.56
C LYS A 219 14.88 -3.98 -14.91
N ILE A 220 14.65 -5.03 -15.70
CA ILE A 220 14.22 -6.32 -15.17
C ILE A 220 15.44 -7.04 -14.60
N GLU A 221 15.31 -7.57 -13.40
CA GLU A 221 16.37 -8.25 -12.66
C GLU A 221 15.89 -9.64 -12.22
N THR A 222 16.79 -10.49 -11.79
CA THR A 222 16.47 -11.73 -11.04
C THR A 222 16.43 -11.44 -9.54
N VAL A 223 15.67 -12.22 -8.79
CA VAL A 223 15.65 -12.16 -7.31
C VAL A 223 16.92 -12.73 -6.71
#